data_b85ac3174021351591d1e6ecaf7a0ec8
#
_entry.id   b85ac3174021351591d1e6ecaf7a0ec8
#
_cell.length_a   1.000
_cell.length_b   1.000
_cell.length_c   1.000
_cell.angle_alpha   90.00
_cell.angle_beta   90.00
_cell.angle_gamma   90.00
#
_symmetry.space_group_name_H-M   'P 1'
#
loop_
_entity.id
_entity.type
_entity.pdbx_description
1 polymer ?
#
loop_
_entity_poly.entity_id
_entity_poly.type
_entity_poly.pdbx_seq_one_letter_code
_entity_poly.pdbx_strand_id
1 'polypeptide(L)'
;LFLSDTYKTTYDGETSTKVRSYTYDKSNRLKTETANGYTLEYAYNKDGTLCSETGGGVVKAYSYENGRLTGYIKSGDIARTEFEYDNYGNCTQYCKTPFSSTEIEWERGNLLKKIRNTEYEYNSSGLRFRKKTGSETTDYYYDGTKLLGENRNGEVIRYIYDSEGIIGFFAPTNAYPYFFVKDARNNVIAVLDEDKEVAAYEYDAWGSCKVVKDTDGIGTLNPIRWKSQYYDSDSGFYYINNRFYSTATKQFLDGGSPETALANATTIYGLNPHNSTLTNPLSE
;
A
#
# COMPACT_ATOMS: atom_id res chain seq x y z
N LEU A 1 3.25 -10.33 17.73
CA LEU A 1 2.42 -9.19 17.35
C LEU A 1 3.17 -7.89 17.65
N PHE A 2 3.08 -6.94 16.76
CA PHE A 2 3.75 -5.65 16.87
C PHE A 2 2.91 -4.70 17.72
N LEU A 3 3.45 -4.20 18.87
CA LEU A 3 2.65 -3.47 19.85
C LEU A 3 2.80 -1.95 19.75
N SER A 4 3.96 -1.44 19.31
CA SER A 4 4.16 0.01 19.19
C SER A 4 5.32 0.36 18.26
N ASP A 5 5.20 1.52 17.62
CA ASP A 5 6.27 2.23 16.90
C ASP A 5 6.59 3.54 17.62
N THR A 6 7.85 3.91 17.65
CA THR A 6 8.26 5.25 18.07
C THR A 6 9.03 5.90 16.92
N TYR A 7 8.47 6.96 16.36
CA TYR A 7 9.11 7.77 15.32
C TYR A 7 9.75 8.99 15.97
N LYS A 8 11.06 9.15 15.77
CA LYS A 8 11.78 10.36 16.16
C LYS A 8 12.22 11.07 14.89
N THR A 9 11.77 12.29 14.71
CA THR A 9 12.23 13.17 13.64
C THR A 9 12.90 14.36 14.26
N THR A 10 14.13 14.67 13.82
CA THR A 10 14.85 15.87 14.25
C THR A 10 14.88 16.84 13.06
N TYR A 11 14.33 18.03 13.25
CA TYR A 11 14.34 19.10 12.27
C TYR A 11 14.77 20.39 12.98
N ASP A 12 15.76 21.07 12.41
CA ASP A 12 16.30 22.35 12.92
C ASP A 12 16.68 22.31 14.42
N GLY A 13 17.26 21.17 14.87
CA GLY A 13 17.66 20.94 16.26
C GLY A 13 16.51 20.55 17.21
N GLU A 14 15.27 20.62 16.77
CA GLU A 14 14.11 20.15 17.54
C GLU A 14 13.79 18.69 17.24
N THR A 15 13.68 17.85 18.26
CA THR A 15 13.31 16.45 18.13
C THR A 15 11.84 16.28 18.49
N SER A 16 11.05 15.86 17.53
CA SER A 16 9.67 15.42 17.74
C SER A 16 9.63 13.90 17.90
N THR A 17 8.94 13.43 18.93
CA THR A 17 8.72 12.00 19.17
C THR A 17 7.24 11.68 18.99
N LYS A 18 6.92 10.78 18.08
CA LYS A 18 5.56 10.29 17.87
C LYS A 18 5.51 8.80 18.20
N VAL A 19 4.56 8.41 19.04
CA VAL A 19 4.33 7.01 19.39
C VAL A 19 3.04 6.56 18.74
N ARG A 20 3.10 5.42 18.06
CA ARG A 20 1.94 4.72 17.55
C ARG A 20 1.84 3.38 18.25
N SER A 21 0.69 3.06 18.84
CA SER A 21 0.46 1.81 19.55
C SER A 21 -0.70 1.02 18.94
N TYR A 22 -0.63 -0.30 19.10
CA TYR A 22 -1.57 -1.23 18.52
C TYR A 22 -2.08 -2.22 19.56
N THR A 23 -3.34 -2.57 19.51
CA THR A 23 -3.88 -3.71 20.24
C THR A 23 -4.52 -4.70 19.27
N TYR A 24 -4.66 -5.94 19.72
CA TYR A 24 -5.18 -7.02 18.91
C TYR A 24 -6.30 -7.75 19.64
N ASP A 25 -7.23 -8.32 18.89
CA ASP A 25 -8.28 -9.18 19.43
C ASP A 25 -7.76 -10.59 19.73
N LYS A 26 -8.65 -11.47 20.23
CA LYS A 26 -8.33 -12.85 20.58
C LYS A 26 -7.93 -13.72 19.37
N SER A 27 -8.24 -13.29 18.16
CA SER A 27 -7.86 -13.93 16.89
C SER A 27 -6.62 -13.29 16.26
N ASN A 28 -5.86 -12.47 17.02
CA ASN A 28 -4.68 -11.75 16.59
C ASN A 28 -4.91 -10.74 15.44
N ARG A 29 -6.16 -10.26 15.27
CA ARG A 29 -6.49 -9.21 14.30
C ARG A 29 -6.33 -7.84 14.98
N LEU A 30 -5.90 -6.82 14.20
CA LEU A 30 -5.74 -5.45 14.70
C LEU A 30 -7.06 -4.92 15.28
N LYS A 31 -7.09 -4.63 16.59
CA LYS A 31 -8.27 -4.11 17.27
C LYS A 31 -8.25 -2.60 17.39
N THR A 32 -7.11 -2.02 17.77
CA THR A 32 -6.96 -0.57 17.83
C THR A 32 -5.61 -0.13 17.29
N GLU A 33 -5.58 1.06 16.75
CA GLU A 33 -4.39 1.82 16.41
C GLU A 33 -4.50 3.21 17.04
N THR A 34 -3.55 3.60 17.86
CA THR A 34 -3.53 4.91 18.52
C THR A 34 -2.29 5.68 18.09
N ALA A 35 -2.46 6.90 17.59
CA ALA A 35 -1.39 7.80 17.21
C ALA A 35 -1.76 9.24 17.57
N ASN A 36 -0.86 9.98 18.21
CA ASN A 36 -1.04 11.39 18.58
C ASN A 36 -2.35 11.65 19.34
N GLY A 37 -2.73 10.75 20.24
CA GLY A 37 -3.97 10.86 21.03
C GLY A 37 -5.25 10.51 20.27
N TYR A 38 -5.15 10.14 18.99
CA TYR A 38 -6.27 9.69 18.17
C TYR A 38 -6.27 8.17 18.06
N THR A 39 -7.40 7.54 18.36
CA THR A 39 -7.58 6.08 18.28
C THR A 39 -8.57 5.71 17.19
N LEU A 40 -8.14 4.78 16.33
CA LEU A 40 -9.00 4.03 15.42
C LEU A 40 -9.26 2.66 16.03
N GLU A 41 -10.53 2.25 16.06
CA GLU A 41 -10.99 0.93 16.48
C GLU A 41 -11.48 0.16 15.26
N TYR A 42 -11.13 -1.13 15.21
CA TYR A 42 -11.49 -2.04 14.13
C TYR A 42 -12.34 -3.18 14.68
N ALA A 43 -13.48 -3.46 14.04
CA ALA A 43 -14.30 -4.60 14.32
C ALA A 43 -14.40 -5.53 13.11
N TYR A 44 -14.57 -6.83 13.36
CA TYR A 44 -14.54 -7.85 12.32
C TYR A 44 -15.78 -8.75 12.40
N ASN A 45 -16.22 -9.19 11.24
CA ASN A 45 -17.23 -10.24 11.11
C ASN A 45 -16.66 -11.60 11.55
N LYS A 46 -17.55 -12.60 11.69
CA LYS A 46 -17.17 -13.97 12.08
C LYS A 46 -16.24 -14.64 11.07
N ASP A 47 -16.37 -14.30 9.78
CA ASP A 47 -15.54 -14.77 8.67
C ASP A 47 -14.17 -14.06 8.58
N GLY A 48 -13.89 -13.10 9.47
CA GLY A 48 -12.64 -12.35 9.50
C GLY A 48 -12.61 -11.09 8.65
N THR A 49 -13.64 -10.79 7.87
CA THR A 49 -13.73 -9.54 7.11
C THR A 49 -13.91 -8.33 8.04
N LEU A 50 -13.39 -7.16 7.66
CA LEU A 50 -13.49 -5.94 8.45
C LEU A 50 -14.92 -5.42 8.45
N CYS A 51 -15.59 -5.45 9.62
CA CYS A 51 -16.97 -4.98 9.79
C CYS A 51 -17.05 -3.45 9.85
N SER A 52 -16.19 -2.82 10.67
CA SER A 52 -16.19 -1.37 10.82
C SER A 52 -14.84 -0.81 11.28
N GLU A 53 -14.67 0.47 10.98
CA GLU A 53 -13.67 1.35 11.58
C GLU A 53 -14.38 2.46 12.35
N THR A 54 -13.94 2.77 13.56
CA THR A 54 -14.49 3.85 14.38
C THR A 54 -13.37 4.75 14.87
N GLY A 55 -13.50 6.05 14.66
CA GLY A 55 -12.54 7.03 15.16
C GLY A 55 -13.05 8.45 15.04
N GLY A 56 -12.74 9.30 16.02
CA GLY A 56 -13.17 10.71 16.01
C GLY A 56 -14.69 10.91 15.94
N GLY A 57 -15.49 9.96 16.45
CA GLY A 57 -16.93 10.01 16.36
C GLY A 57 -17.52 9.56 15.01
N VAL A 58 -16.68 9.17 14.05
CA VAL A 58 -17.10 8.67 12.74
C VAL A 58 -16.99 7.15 12.72
N VAL A 59 -18.06 6.49 12.27
CA VAL A 59 -18.10 5.05 12.01
C VAL A 59 -18.12 4.85 10.50
N LYS A 60 -17.19 4.04 9.97
CA LYS A 60 -17.20 3.54 8.60
C LYS A 60 -17.58 2.07 8.64
N ALA A 61 -18.78 1.73 8.18
CA ALA A 61 -19.31 0.37 8.16
C ALA A 61 -19.14 -0.25 6.76
N TYR A 62 -18.62 -1.47 6.72
CA TYR A 62 -18.31 -2.22 5.50
C TYR A 62 -19.36 -3.30 5.26
N SER A 63 -19.63 -3.59 3.99
CA SER A 63 -20.53 -4.66 3.57
C SER A 63 -19.83 -5.57 2.56
N TYR A 64 -20.07 -6.86 2.69
CA TYR A 64 -19.43 -7.89 1.89
C TYR A 64 -20.48 -8.83 1.30
N GLU A 65 -20.17 -9.39 0.15
CA GLU A 65 -20.88 -10.50 -0.46
C GLU A 65 -19.85 -11.51 -0.95
N ASN A 66 -20.00 -12.77 -0.54
CA ASN A 66 -19.06 -13.86 -0.87
C ASN A 66 -17.59 -13.51 -0.54
N GLY A 67 -17.35 -12.85 0.61
CA GLY A 67 -16.04 -12.42 1.07
C GLY A 67 -15.44 -11.19 0.34
N ARG A 68 -16.16 -10.60 -0.63
CA ARG A 68 -15.74 -9.40 -1.37
C ARG A 68 -16.43 -8.16 -0.82
N LEU A 69 -15.67 -7.07 -0.71
CA LEU A 69 -16.19 -5.78 -0.29
C LEU A 69 -17.14 -5.21 -1.34
N THR A 70 -18.45 -5.16 -1.06
CA THR A 70 -19.43 -4.56 -1.96
C THR A 70 -19.66 -3.08 -1.71
N GLY A 71 -19.25 -2.57 -0.56
CA GLY A 71 -19.29 -1.14 -0.28
C GLY A 71 -19.07 -0.81 1.18
N TYR A 72 -19.04 0.49 1.43
CA TYR A 72 -19.05 1.04 2.79
C TYR A 72 -19.90 2.31 2.85
N ILE A 73 -20.30 2.67 4.08
CA ILE A 73 -20.91 3.96 4.41
C ILE A 73 -20.23 4.56 5.64
N LYS A 74 -19.98 5.85 5.65
CA LYS A 74 -19.55 6.57 6.85
C LYS A 74 -20.75 7.21 7.52
N SER A 75 -20.73 7.30 8.85
CA SER A 75 -21.75 8.05 9.58
C SER A 75 -21.77 9.51 9.11
N GLY A 76 -22.95 9.98 8.74
CA GLY A 76 -23.16 11.31 8.16
C GLY A 76 -23.14 11.37 6.63
N ASP A 77 -22.70 10.31 5.93
CA ASP A 77 -22.80 10.25 4.46
C ASP A 77 -24.27 10.06 4.04
N ILE A 78 -24.66 10.72 2.95
CA ILE A 78 -26.00 10.58 2.33
C ILE A 78 -26.07 9.40 1.35
N ALA A 79 -24.92 8.88 0.92
CA ALA A 79 -24.83 7.80 -0.04
C ALA A 79 -23.71 6.82 0.34
N ARG A 80 -23.94 5.56 0.02
CA ARG A 80 -22.96 4.48 0.15
C ARG A 80 -21.91 4.60 -0.96
N THR A 81 -20.67 4.27 -0.66
CA THR A 81 -19.63 4.00 -1.65
C THR A 81 -19.65 2.51 -1.99
N GLU A 82 -19.72 2.18 -3.27
CA GLU A 82 -19.88 0.81 -3.77
C GLU A 82 -18.69 0.35 -4.61
N PHE A 83 -18.58 -0.97 -4.77
CA PHE A 83 -17.58 -1.65 -5.58
C PHE A 83 -18.28 -2.73 -6.41
N GLU A 84 -17.90 -2.82 -7.68
CA GLU A 84 -18.38 -3.89 -8.56
C GLU A 84 -17.21 -4.73 -9.05
N TYR A 85 -17.48 -5.99 -9.38
CA TYR A 85 -16.46 -6.96 -9.72
C TYR A 85 -16.88 -7.77 -10.95
N ASP A 86 -15.87 -8.21 -11.72
CA ASP A 86 -16.08 -9.21 -12.77
C ASP A 86 -16.19 -10.62 -12.20
N ASN A 87 -16.41 -11.60 -13.09
CA ASN A 87 -16.54 -13.01 -12.71
C ASN A 87 -15.23 -13.63 -12.17
N TYR A 88 -14.08 -12.99 -12.42
CA TYR A 88 -12.78 -13.41 -11.87
C TYR A 88 -12.51 -12.78 -10.49
N GLY A 89 -13.38 -11.86 -10.06
CA GLY A 89 -13.24 -11.17 -8.78
C GLY A 89 -12.37 -9.91 -8.83
N ASN A 90 -12.07 -9.41 -10.00
CA ASN A 90 -11.37 -8.16 -10.16
C ASN A 90 -12.34 -6.99 -10.01
N CYS A 91 -11.94 -5.95 -9.29
CA CYS A 91 -12.74 -4.75 -9.12
C CYS A 91 -12.86 -4.00 -10.45
N THR A 92 -14.06 -3.84 -10.97
CA THR A 92 -14.34 -3.11 -12.22
C THR A 92 -14.86 -1.71 -12.00
N GLN A 93 -15.54 -1.46 -10.86
CA GLN A 93 -15.98 -0.14 -10.42
C GLN A 93 -15.44 0.11 -9.01
N TYR A 94 -14.55 1.08 -8.89
CA TYR A 94 -13.91 1.43 -7.62
C TYR A 94 -14.47 2.73 -7.06
N CYS A 95 -14.89 2.72 -5.80
CA CYS A 95 -15.46 3.88 -5.10
C CYS A 95 -16.64 4.52 -5.86
N LYS A 96 -17.56 3.70 -6.37
CA LYS A 96 -18.76 4.16 -7.06
C LYS A 96 -19.73 4.83 -6.08
N THR A 97 -20.16 6.01 -6.44
CA THR A 97 -21.19 6.80 -5.75
C THR A 97 -22.21 7.29 -6.79
N PRO A 98 -23.35 7.88 -6.40
CA PRO A 98 -24.28 8.49 -7.38
C PRO A 98 -23.65 9.60 -8.23
N PHE A 99 -22.51 10.15 -7.82
CA PHE A 99 -21.90 11.32 -8.45
C PHE A 99 -20.57 11.03 -9.16
N SER A 100 -19.94 9.90 -8.87
CA SER A 100 -18.62 9.54 -9.43
C SER A 100 -18.36 8.04 -9.36
N SER A 101 -17.57 7.55 -10.28
CA SER A 101 -17.05 6.19 -10.29
C SER A 101 -15.65 6.17 -10.91
N THR A 102 -14.82 5.25 -10.48
CA THR A 102 -13.54 4.96 -11.12
C THR A 102 -13.62 3.59 -11.77
N GLU A 103 -13.66 3.57 -13.10
CA GLU A 103 -13.62 2.33 -13.88
C GLU A 103 -12.22 1.75 -13.89
N ILE A 104 -12.12 0.41 -13.80
CA ILE A 104 -10.89 -0.36 -13.87
C ILE A 104 -11.06 -1.43 -14.95
N GLU A 105 -10.14 -1.45 -15.91
CA GLU A 105 -10.05 -2.47 -16.94
C GLU A 105 -8.97 -3.49 -16.61
N TRP A 106 -9.24 -4.76 -16.89
CA TRP A 106 -8.34 -5.88 -16.64
C TRP A 106 -7.99 -6.61 -17.94
N GLU A 107 -6.83 -7.25 -17.97
CA GLU A 107 -6.41 -8.11 -19.05
C GLU A 107 -5.79 -9.42 -18.51
N ARG A 108 -5.74 -10.44 -19.34
CA ARG A 108 -5.12 -11.75 -19.01
C ARG A 108 -5.55 -12.29 -17.65
N GLY A 109 -6.82 -12.10 -17.28
CA GLY A 109 -7.45 -12.59 -16.06
C GLY A 109 -7.39 -11.60 -14.89
N ASN A 110 -6.23 -11.15 -14.47
CA ASN A 110 -6.06 -10.33 -13.26
C ASN A 110 -4.97 -9.25 -13.36
N LEU A 111 -4.49 -8.94 -14.55
CA LEU A 111 -3.55 -7.85 -14.74
C LEU A 111 -4.34 -6.54 -14.97
N LEU A 112 -4.09 -5.54 -14.15
CA LEU A 112 -4.75 -4.24 -14.24
C LEU A 112 -4.27 -3.53 -15.51
N LYS A 113 -5.15 -3.39 -16.50
CA LYS A 113 -4.85 -2.77 -17.79
C LYS A 113 -4.95 -1.24 -17.72
N LYS A 114 -6.02 -0.74 -17.11
CA LYS A 114 -6.31 0.70 -17.09
C LYS A 114 -7.08 1.10 -15.84
N ILE A 115 -6.74 2.26 -15.32
CA ILE A 115 -7.51 2.98 -14.31
C ILE A 115 -7.38 4.49 -14.54
N ARG A 116 -8.50 5.21 -14.60
CA ARG A 116 -8.54 6.65 -14.95
C ARG A 116 -7.83 6.90 -16.29
N ASN A 117 -6.80 7.76 -16.30
CA ASN A 117 -5.95 8.06 -17.46
C ASN A 117 -4.62 7.28 -17.46
N THR A 118 -4.47 6.27 -16.58
CA THR A 118 -3.27 5.47 -16.45
C THR A 118 -3.46 4.10 -17.06
N GLU A 119 -2.58 3.70 -17.96
CA GLU A 119 -2.54 2.40 -18.62
C GLU A 119 -1.24 1.66 -18.26
N TYR A 120 -1.33 0.33 -18.13
CA TYR A 120 -0.23 -0.54 -17.77
C TYR A 120 0.01 -1.60 -18.83
N GLU A 121 1.29 -1.89 -19.09
CA GLU A 121 1.73 -2.93 -20.01
C GLU A 121 2.57 -3.96 -19.25
N TYR A 122 2.35 -5.24 -19.58
CA TYR A 122 2.98 -6.36 -18.89
C TYR A 122 3.71 -7.28 -19.88
N ASN A 123 4.83 -7.84 -19.44
CA ASN A 123 5.54 -8.86 -20.20
C ASN A 123 4.79 -10.22 -20.16
N SER A 124 5.34 -11.24 -20.82
CA SER A 124 4.75 -12.59 -20.86
C SER A 124 4.63 -13.26 -19.48
N SER A 125 5.46 -12.87 -18.51
CA SER A 125 5.44 -13.37 -17.12
C SER A 125 4.48 -12.59 -16.22
N GLY A 126 3.72 -11.61 -16.75
CA GLY A 126 2.82 -10.78 -15.96
C GLY A 126 3.50 -9.67 -15.15
N LEU A 127 4.79 -9.42 -15.40
CA LEU A 127 5.51 -8.35 -14.73
C LEU A 127 5.29 -7.02 -15.48
N ARG A 128 4.88 -5.97 -14.76
CA ARG A 128 4.63 -4.65 -15.31
C ARG A 128 5.94 -4.05 -15.82
N PHE A 129 6.07 -3.80 -17.10
CA PHE A 129 7.26 -3.20 -17.68
C PHE A 129 7.06 -1.75 -18.12
N ARG A 130 5.81 -1.29 -18.26
CA ARG A 130 5.50 0.10 -18.66
C ARG A 130 4.21 0.59 -18.01
N LYS A 131 4.19 1.88 -17.72
CA LYS A 131 3.02 2.67 -17.33
C LYS A 131 2.94 3.91 -18.21
N LYS A 132 1.73 4.27 -18.63
CA LYS A 132 1.42 5.52 -19.35
C LYS A 132 0.32 6.27 -18.61
N THR A 133 0.56 7.54 -18.26
CA THR A 133 -0.41 8.42 -17.64
C THR A 133 -0.52 9.70 -18.48
N GLY A 134 -1.56 9.80 -19.31
CA GLY A 134 -1.65 10.87 -20.30
C GLY A 134 -0.48 10.80 -21.28
N SER A 135 0.35 11.86 -21.36
CA SER A 135 1.56 11.91 -22.17
C SER A 135 2.80 11.32 -21.48
N GLU A 136 2.74 11.07 -20.19
CA GLU A 136 3.87 10.61 -19.39
C GLU A 136 4.03 9.10 -19.50
N THR A 137 5.28 8.64 -19.70
CA THR A 137 5.62 7.22 -19.77
C THR A 137 6.66 6.87 -18.72
N THR A 138 6.44 5.76 -18.00
CA THR A 138 7.43 5.17 -17.10
C THR A 138 7.73 3.75 -17.57
N ASP A 139 8.99 3.47 -17.90
CA ASP A 139 9.51 2.13 -18.19
C ASP A 139 10.21 1.55 -16.97
N TYR A 140 9.93 0.28 -16.65
CA TYR A 140 10.47 -0.43 -15.48
C TYR A 140 11.46 -1.49 -15.92
N TYR A 141 12.60 -1.57 -15.23
CA TYR A 141 13.70 -2.48 -15.53
C TYR A 141 13.88 -3.47 -14.37
N TYR A 142 13.93 -4.75 -14.69
CA TYR A 142 14.00 -5.83 -13.70
C TYR A 142 15.16 -6.79 -13.96
N ASP A 143 15.63 -7.41 -12.86
CA ASP A 143 16.39 -8.66 -12.87
C ASP A 143 15.51 -9.73 -12.19
N GLY A 144 14.99 -10.68 -12.97
CA GLY A 144 13.91 -11.56 -12.51
C GLY A 144 12.68 -10.75 -12.10
N THR A 145 12.34 -10.77 -10.82
CA THR A 145 11.26 -9.97 -10.22
C THR A 145 11.75 -8.72 -9.48
N LYS A 146 13.08 -8.56 -9.37
CA LYS A 146 13.71 -7.46 -8.65
C LYS A 146 13.72 -6.19 -9.52
N LEU A 147 13.08 -5.13 -9.07
CA LEU A 147 13.05 -3.84 -9.76
C LEU A 147 14.40 -3.14 -9.62
N LEU A 148 15.17 -3.04 -10.71
CA LEU A 148 16.48 -2.37 -10.73
C LEU A 148 16.39 -0.87 -10.91
N GLY A 149 15.34 -0.39 -11.59
CA GLY A 149 15.15 1.03 -11.86
C GLY A 149 13.95 1.30 -12.72
N GLU A 150 13.74 2.56 -12.98
CA GLU A 150 12.68 3.06 -13.87
C GLU A 150 13.14 4.29 -14.64
N ASN A 151 12.57 4.50 -15.80
CA ASN A 151 12.77 5.69 -16.62
C ASN A 151 11.44 6.43 -16.76
N ARG A 152 11.34 7.61 -16.19
CA ARG A 152 10.17 8.50 -16.25
C ARG A 152 10.44 9.60 -17.29
N ASN A 153 9.98 9.43 -18.52
CA ASN A 153 10.18 10.37 -19.63
C ASN A 153 11.65 10.82 -19.85
N GLY A 154 12.61 9.90 -19.68
CA GLY A 154 14.04 10.21 -19.80
C GLY A 154 14.75 10.42 -18.47
N GLU A 155 14.02 10.63 -17.38
CA GLU A 155 14.56 10.71 -16.03
C GLU A 155 14.70 9.32 -15.41
N VAL A 156 15.95 8.90 -15.16
CA VAL A 156 16.26 7.54 -14.72
C VAL A 156 16.47 7.50 -13.20
N ILE A 157 15.68 6.68 -12.53
CA ILE A 157 15.85 6.28 -11.12
C ILE A 157 16.47 4.88 -11.09
N ARG A 158 17.52 4.67 -10.30
CA ARG A 158 18.16 3.36 -10.12
C ARG A 158 18.11 2.97 -8.65
N TYR A 159 17.64 1.76 -8.36
CA TYR A 159 17.50 1.27 -6.98
C TYR A 159 18.74 0.54 -6.50
N ILE A 160 19.04 0.68 -5.22
CA ILE A 160 20.18 0.08 -4.54
C ILE A 160 19.66 -0.99 -3.59
N TYR A 161 20.37 -2.12 -3.58
CA TYR A 161 20.01 -3.29 -2.79
C TYR A 161 21.21 -3.79 -2.00
N ASP A 162 20.92 -4.35 -0.84
CA ASP A 162 21.81 -5.21 -0.07
C ASP A 162 21.19 -6.60 0.13
N SER A 163 21.70 -7.37 1.09
CA SER A 163 21.18 -8.70 1.45
C SER A 163 19.77 -8.66 2.07
N GLU A 164 19.39 -7.53 2.69
CA GLU A 164 18.11 -7.33 3.37
C GLU A 164 17.03 -6.73 2.43
N GLY A 165 17.41 -6.35 1.21
CA GLY A 165 16.51 -5.81 0.20
C GLY A 165 16.88 -4.43 -0.31
N ILE A 166 15.88 -3.65 -0.73
CA ILE A 166 16.10 -2.30 -1.26
C ILE A 166 16.48 -1.35 -0.13
N ILE A 167 17.62 -0.63 -0.29
CA ILE A 167 18.17 0.29 0.73
C ILE A 167 18.24 1.74 0.30
N GLY A 168 17.99 2.05 -0.99
CA GLY A 168 18.10 3.42 -1.48
C GLY A 168 17.93 3.51 -2.98
N PHE A 169 18.23 4.70 -3.52
CA PHE A 169 18.13 4.96 -4.95
C PHE A 169 19.04 6.13 -5.39
N PHE A 170 19.37 6.13 -6.68
CA PHE A 170 19.91 7.31 -7.36
C PHE A 170 18.78 8.05 -8.04
N ALA A 171 18.64 9.34 -7.77
CA ALA A 171 17.71 10.22 -8.47
C ALA A 171 18.36 10.80 -9.75
N PRO A 172 17.57 11.24 -10.74
CA PRO A 172 18.09 11.79 -12.00
C PRO A 172 18.99 13.01 -11.82
N THR A 173 18.73 13.81 -10.79
CA THR A 173 19.38 15.11 -10.57
C THR A 173 20.53 15.07 -9.56
N ASN A 174 20.80 13.91 -8.94
CA ASN A 174 21.86 13.77 -7.95
C ASN A 174 22.90 12.72 -8.35
N ALA A 175 24.18 13.06 -8.24
CA ALA A 175 25.28 12.13 -8.48
C ALA A 175 25.47 11.11 -7.34
N TYR A 176 25.03 11.44 -6.14
CA TYR A 176 25.12 10.60 -4.96
C TYR A 176 23.79 9.90 -4.67
N PRO A 177 23.82 8.71 -4.05
CA PRO A 177 22.61 7.97 -3.72
C PRO A 177 21.89 8.57 -2.52
N TYR A 178 20.57 8.41 -2.50
CA TYR A 178 19.73 8.56 -1.33
C TYR A 178 19.56 7.22 -0.63
N PHE A 179 19.62 7.21 0.70
CA PHE A 179 19.46 6.00 1.51
C PHE A 179 18.16 6.01 2.31
N PHE A 180 17.57 4.84 2.50
CA PHE A 180 16.36 4.66 3.28
C PHE A 180 16.66 4.39 4.76
N VAL A 181 15.95 5.08 5.63
CA VAL A 181 15.77 4.67 7.03
C VAL A 181 14.47 3.88 7.11
N LYS A 182 14.52 2.69 7.68
CA LYS A 182 13.37 1.79 7.78
C LYS A 182 13.05 1.46 9.23
N ASP A 183 11.75 1.27 9.51
CA ASP A 183 11.30 0.72 10.79
C ASP A 183 11.41 -0.82 10.83
N ALA A 184 11.09 -1.42 11.97
CA ALA A 184 11.13 -2.88 12.18
C ALA A 184 10.11 -3.65 11.31
N ARG A 185 9.16 -2.96 10.66
CA ARG A 185 8.21 -3.54 9.71
C ARG A 185 8.62 -3.33 8.26
N ASN A 186 9.85 -2.86 8.06
CA ASN A 186 10.40 -2.56 6.73
C ASN A 186 9.71 -1.38 6.00
N ASN A 187 9.02 -0.50 6.74
CA ASN A 187 8.50 0.75 6.18
C ASN A 187 9.65 1.73 5.99
N VAL A 188 9.71 2.39 4.83
CA VAL A 188 10.64 3.52 4.63
C VAL A 188 10.07 4.70 5.41
N ILE A 189 10.70 5.09 6.52
CA ILE A 189 10.26 6.19 7.39
C ILE A 189 10.97 7.50 7.09
N ALA A 190 12.19 7.44 6.52
CA ALA A 190 12.91 8.61 6.05
C ALA A 190 13.80 8.29 4.84
N VAL A 191 14.22 9.34 4.14
CA VAL A 191 15.24 9.32 3.10
C VAL A 191 16.34 10.27 3.50
N LEU A 192 17.58 9.79 3.43
CA LEU A 192 18.80 10.55 3.73
C LEU A 192 19.56 10.90 2.45
N ASP A 193 20.05 12.13 2.39
CA ASP A 193 21.13 12.58 1.51
C ASP A 193 22.39 12.73 2.38
N GLU A 194 23.34 11.81 2.23
CA GLU A 194 24.40 11.61 3.21
C GLU A 194 23.79 11.41 4.63
N ASP A 195 24.07 12.30 5.57
CA ASP A 195 23.54 12.26 6.94
C ASP A 195 22.31 13.15 7.16
N LYS A 196 21.86 13.86 6.11
CA LYS A 196 20.75 14.80 6.19
C LYS A 196 19.44 14.15 5.78
N GLU A 197 18.45 14.18 6.67
CA GLU A 197 17.09 13.77 6.34
C GLU A 197 16.47 14.76 5.33
N VAL A 198 16.14 14.27 4.12
CA VAL A 198 15.52 15.05 3.03
C VAL A 198 14.05 14.70 2.81
N ALA A 199 13.61 13.52 3.24
CA ALA A 199 12.21 13.16 3.23
C ALA A 199 11.84 12.34 4.47
N ALA A 200 10.57 12.43 4.90
CA ALA A 200 10.04 11.61 6.00
C ALA A 200 8.58 11.23 5.73
N TYR A 201 8.20 10.04 6.20
CA TYR A 201 6.89 9.45 5.98
C TYR A 201 6.26 8.95 7.27
N GLU A 202 4.94 9.07 7.36
CA GLU A 202 4.11 8.45 8.39
C GLU A 202 3.10 7.51 7.73
N TYR A 203 2.83 6.38 8.38
CA TYR A 203 1.88 5.37 7.88
C TYR A 203 0.86 5.03 8.95
N ASP A 204 -0.38 4.74 8.53
CA ASP A 204 -1.30 3.97 9.35
C ASP A 204 -0.96 2.47 9.30
N ALA A 205 -1.69 1.65 10.05
CA ALA A 205 -1.47 0.21 10.10
C ALA A 205 -1.68 -0.48 8.73
N TRP A 206 -2.43 0.14 7.82
CA TRP A 206 -2.82 -0.40 6.52
C TRP A 206 -2.02 0.17 5.35
N GLY A 207 -1.02 1.02 5.66
CA GLY A 207 -0.09 1.56 4.67
C GLY A 207 -0.50 2.90 4.05
N SER A 208 -1.58 3.53 4.53
CA SER A 208 -1.89 4.89 4.11
C SER A 208 -0.74 5.81 4.50
N CYS A 209 -0.13 6.45 3.50
CA CYS A 209 1.13 7.18 3.63
C CYS A 209 0.89 8.68 3.63
N LYS A 210 1.47 9.37 4.62
CA LYS A 210 1.61 10.83 4.63
C LYS A 210 3.07 11.19 4.49
N VAL A 211 3.40 11.98 3.47
CA VAL A 211 4.72 12.62 3.36
C VAL A 211 4.74 13.80 4.35
N VAL A 212 5.59 13.75 5.36
CA VAL A 212 5.66 14.77 6.43
C VAL A 212 6.85 15.71 6.25
N LYS A 213 7.82 15.31 5.43
CA LYS A 213 8.93 16.14 4.97
C LYS A 213 9.24 15.80 3.52
N ASP A 214 9.48 16.80 2.70
CA ASP A 214 9.73 16.66 1.25
C ASP A 214 10.65 17.77 0.74
N THR A 215 11.94 17.66 1.03
CA THR A 215 12.95 18.60 0.55
C THR A 215 13.20 18.33 -0.93
N ASP A 216 13.10 19.35 -1.76
CA ASP A 216 13.33 19.30 -3.21
C ASP A 216 12.50 18.21 -3.94
N GLY A 217 11.36 17.81 -3.37
CA GLY A 217 10.47 16.82 -3.96
C GLY A 217 10.95 15.36 -3.85
N ILE A 218 12.00 15.07 -3.08
CA ILE A 218 12.59 13.72 -2.95
C ILE A 218 11.58 12.74 -2.32
N GLY A 219 10.78 13.20 -1.36
CA GLY A 219 9.76 12.38 -0.73
C GLY A 219 8.63 12.01 -1.67
N THR A 220 8.26 12.91 -2.57
CA THR A 220 7.27 12.64 -3.63
C THR A 220 7.88 11.79 -4.74
N LEU A 221 9.13 12.03 -5.12
CA LEU A 221 9.86 11.29 -6.16
C LEU A 221 10.01 9.81 -5.79
N ASN A 222 10.31 9.50 -4.52
CA ASN A 222 10.51 8.13 -4.05
C ASN A 222 9.18 7.34 -4.01
N PRO A 223 9.05 6.26 -4.80
CA PRO A 223 7.86 5.41 -4.77
C PRO A 223 7.95 4.28 -3.74
N ILE A 224 9.15 3.98 -3.20
CA ILE A 224 9.35 2.89 -2.26
C ILE A 224 8.97 3.36 -0.86
N ARG A 225 7.87 2.83 -0.32
CA ARG A 225 7.27 3.35 0.91
C ARG A 225 6.93 2.25 1.91
N TRP A 226 5.65 2.03 2.19
CA TRP A 226 5.15 1.07 3.18
C TRP A 226 5.63 -0.35 2.88
N LYS A 227 6.26 -0.99 3.85
CA LYS A 227 6.88 -2.34 3.74
C LYS A 227 7.84 -2.47 2.55
N SER A 228 8.51 -1.36 2.20
CA SER A 228 9.38 -1.26 1.02
C SER A 228 8.67 -1.59 -0.30
N GLN A 229 7.34 -1.45 -0.37
CA GLN A 229 6.58 -1.68 -1.60
C GLN A 229 6.48 -0.42 -2.45
N TYR A 230 6.31 -0.63 -3.75
CA TYR A 230 6.17 0.44 -4.73
C TYR A 230 4.79 1.10 -4.62
N TYR A 231 4.74 2.36 -4.26
CA TYR A 231 3.53 3.19 -4.29
C TYR A 231 3.40 3.84 -5.67
N ASP A 232 2.34 3.51 -6.38
CA ASP A 232 1.99 4.09 -7.66
C ASP A 232 1.10 5.32 -7.43
N SER A 233 1.71 6.52 -7.52
CA SER A 233 1.03 7.78 -7.23
C SER A 233 -0.14 8.10 -8.17
N ASP A 234 -0.08 7.63 -9.43
CA ASP A 234 -1.11 7.91 -10.43
C ASP A 234 -2.40 7.12 -10.16
N SER A 235 -2.26 5.87 -9.74
CA SER A 235 -3.41 5.05 -9.32
C SER A 235 -3.79 5.27 -7.85
N GLY A 236 -2.84 5.63 -7.00
CA GLY A 236 -3.01 5.71 -5.56
C GLY A 236 -2.94 4.36 -4.84
N PHE A 237 -2.36 3.34 -5.48
CA PHE A 237 -2.26 1.99 -4.96
C PHE A 237 -0.81 1.55 -4.78
N TYR A 238 -0.58 0.57 -3.89
CA TYR A 238 0.70 -0.13 -3.85
C TYR A 238 0.71 -1.27 -4.87
N TYR A 239 1.83 -1.41 -5.58
CA TYR A 239 2.10 -2.54 -6.46
C TYR A 239 2.93 -3.57 -5.68
N ILE A 240 2.29 -4.67 -5.31
CA ILE A 240 2.81 -5.71 -4.40
C ILE A 240 2.70 -7.07 -5.10
N ASN A 241 3.82 -7.71 -5.40
CA ASN A 241 3.83 -9.04 -6.03
C ASN A 241 2.90 -9.13 -7.25
N ASN A 242 3.05 -8.20 -8.18
CA ASN A 242 2.25 -8.07 -9.42
C ASN A 242 0.76 -7.75 -9.21
N ARG A 243 0.36 -7.31 -8.01
CA ARG A 243 -1.02 -6.96 -7.66
C ARG A 243 -1.12 -5.54 -7.13
N PHE A 244 -2.29 -4.93 -7.26
CA PHE A 244 -2.57 -3.59 -6.75
C PHE A 244 -3.35 -3.67 -5.42
N TYR A 245 -2.77 -3.10 -4.38
CA TYR A 245 -3.35 -3.02 -3.04
C TYR A 245 -3.84 -1.61 -2.72
N SER A 246 -5.09 -1.50 -2.29
CA SER A 246 -5.71 -0.26 -1.85
C SER A 246 -5.68 -0.12 -0.34
N THR A 247 -5.02 0.90 0.17
CA THR A 247 -5.02 1.24 1.61
C THR A 247 -6.39 1.73 2.10
N ALA A 248 -7.18 2.35 1.21
CA ALA A 248 -8.51 2.87 1.54
C ALA A 248 -9.55 1.76 1.77
N THR A 249 -9.43 0.65 1.06
CA THR A 249 -10.28 -0.53 1.21
C THR A 249 -9.62 -1.66 2.00
N LYS A 250 -8.29 -1.56 2.20
CA LYS A 250 -7.47 -2.57 2.89
C LYS A 250 -7.47 -3.93 2.17
N GLN A 251 -7.64 -3.90 0.85
CA GLN A 251 -7.75 -5.09 0.00
C GLN A 251 -6.98 -4.94 -1.30
N PHE A 252 -6.65 -6.07 -1.92
CA PHE A 252 -6.24 -6.11 -3.32
C PHE A 252 -7.44 -5.88 -4.24
N LEU A 253 -7.18 -5.30 -5.40
CA LEU A 253 -8.21 -4.97 -6.37
C LEU A 253 -8.63 -6.16 -7.24
N ASP A 254 -7.77 -7.17 -7.34
CA ASP A 254 -8.01 -8.40 -8.10
C ASP A 254 -8.44 -9.55 -7.19
N GLY A 255 -9.09 -10.57 -7.77
CA GLY A 255 -9.58 -11.75 -7.05
C GLY A 255 -8.47 -12.64 -6.48
N GLY A 256 -7.26 -12.57 -7.07
CA GLY A 256 -6.12 -13.39 -6.66
C GLY A 256 -6.35 -14.90 -6.79
N SER A 257 -5.27 -15.66 -6.62
CA SER A 257 -5.35 -17.11 -6.35
C SER A 257 -5.16 -17.37 -4.85
N PRO A 258 -5.56 -18.53 -4.31
CA PRO A 258 -5.30 -18.91 -2.92
C PRO A 258 -3.81 -18.83 -2.55
N GLU A 259 -2.92 -19.27 -3.45
CA GLU A 259 -1.46 -19.21 -3.23
C GLU A 259 -0.97 -17.77 -3.18
N THR A 260 -1.51 -16.91 -4.05
CA THR A 260 -1.20 -15.47 -4.06
C THR A 260 -1.72 -14.78 -2.80
N ALA A 261 -2.89 -15.18 -2.30
CA ALA A 261 -3.46 -14.65 -1.06
C ALA A 261 -2.55 -14.95 0.14
N LEU A 262 -1.98 -16.17 0.23
CA LEU A 262 -1.06 -16.55 1.30
C LEU A 262 0.25 -15.76 1.24
N ALA A 263 0.86 -15.62 0.05
CA ALA A 263 2.08 -14.82 -0.13
C ALA A 263 1.88 -13.35 0.26
N ASN A 264 0.71 -12.79 -0.07
CA ASN A 264 0.37 -11.41 0.25
C ASN A 264 0.04 -11.21 1.73
N ALA A 265 -0.58 -12.20 2.39
CA ALA A 265 -0.80 -12.17 3.83
C ALA A 265 0.52 -12.04 4.59
N THR A 266 1.57 -12.72 4.15
CA THR A 266 2.92 -12.56 4.70
C THR A 266 3.44 -11.13 4.54
N THR A 267 3.28 -10.56 3.34
CA THR A 267 3.77 -9.21 3.03
C THR A 267 2.98 -8.13 3.78
N ILE A 268 1.64 -8.25 3.83
CA ILE A 268 0.77 -7.21 4.42
C ILE A 268 0.72 -7.31 5.95
N TYR A 269 0.57 -8.52 6.48
CA TYR A 269 0.31 -8.74 7.90
C TYR A 269 1.55 -9.16 8.69
N GLY A 270 2.69 -9.38 8.03
CA GLY A 270 3.92 -9.89 8.66
C GLY A 270 3.77 -11.32 9.18
N LEU A 271 2.80 -12.08 8.66
CA LEU A 271 2.58 -13.46 9.04
C LEU A 271 3.65 -14.34 8.39
N ASN A 272 4.41 -15.09 9.20
CA ASN A 272 5.31 -16.09 8.67
C ASN A 272 4.53 -17.38 8.37
N PRO A 273 4.41 -17.82 7.10
CA PRO A 273 3.63 -19.02 6.74
C PRO A 273 4.16 -20.31 7.39
N HIS A 274 5.41 -20.33 7.86
CA HIS A 274 5.99 -21.48 8.57
C HIS A 274 5.59 -21.57 10.04
N ASN A 275 5.02 -20.50 10.64
CA ASN A 275 4.57 -20.50 12.04
C ASN A 275 3.04 -20.39 12.19
N SER A 276 2.29 -20.35 11.10
CA SER A 276 0.84 -20.30 11.15
C SER A 276 0.28 -21.67 10.79
N THR A 277 -0.30 -22.37 11.75
CA THR A 277 -1.39 -23.33 11.50
C THR A 277 -2.61 -22.53 11.06
N LEU A 278 -2.50 -21.85 9.92
CA LEU A 278 -3.66 -21.28 9.24
C LEU A 278 -4.38 -22.45 8.57
N THR A 279 -5.29 -23.05 9.31
CA THR A 279 -6.39 -23.77 8.69
C THR A 279 -7.08 -22.80 7.75
N ASN A 280 -7.11 -23.19 6.47
CA ASN A 280 -7.76 -22.46 5.40
C ASN A 280 -9.18 -22.06 5.82
N PRO A 281 -9.55 -20.77 5.97
CA PRO A 281 -10.90 -20.38 6.34
C PRO A 281 -11.95 -20.66 5.25
N LEU A 282 -11.55 -21.29 4.13
CA LEU A 282 -12.42 -21.67 3.01
C LEU A 282 -12.67 -23.19 2.95
N SER A 283 -12.25 -23.97 3.95
CA SER A 283 -12.57 -25.40 4.06
C SER A 283 -13.42 -25.65 5.31
N GLU A 284 -14.66 -25.19 5.31
CA GLU A 284 -15.86 -25.78 5.96
C GLU A 284 -17.10 -25.07 5.43
#